data_a24b46e5c7e96caed30b5ae8a80927d8
#
_entry.id   a24b46e5c7e96caed30b5ae8a80927d8
#
_cell.length_a   1.000
_cell.length_b   1.000
_cell.length_c   1.000
_cell.angle_alpha   90.00
_cell.angle_beta   90.00
_cell.angle_gamma   90.00
#
_symmetry.space_group_name_H-M   'P 1'
#
loop_
_entity.id
_entity.type
_entity.pdbx_description
1 polymer ?
#
loop_
_entity_poly.entity_id
_entity_poly.type
_entity_poly.pdbx_seq_one_letter_code
_entity_poly.pdbx_strand_id
1 'polypeptide(L)'
;MSTDRYSSPLSERYASKEMQYIFSQDMKFRTWRKLWIALAETEKELGLPITQEQIDELKAHAEDINYDVAKAREKEVRHDVMSHVYAYGVQCPKAKGIIHLGATSCYVGDNTDIIVMTEALRLVRKKLINVIAELAKFADEYKALPTLAFTHFQPAQPTTVGKRASLWLNEFCMDLEDVEYVLDGMKLLGSKGTTGTQASFLELFDGDQETIDKIDPMIAKKMGFEKCVPVSGQTYSRKVDTRVLNVLAGIAASAHKMSNDIRLLQHLKEVEEPFEKSQIGSSAMAYKRNPMRSERLASLSRYVMVDALNPAITSATQWFERTLDDSANKRLSVPEGFLAIDGILDLCLNVVDGLVVYPKVIEKRLRSELPFMATENIMMDAVKAGGDRQELHERIRELSMEAGRNVKVEGKDNNLLELIAADPAFNMTLEQLEACMDPARYTGRSEIQVTAFLKDVVQPILDANKELLGVKADISV
;
A
#
# COMPACT_ATOMS: atom_id res chain seq x y z
N MET A 1 22.75 -11.11 15.98
CA MET A 1 23.03 -11.40 14.55
C MET A 1 24.50 -11.13 14.31
N SER A 2 25.11 -11.85 13.39
CA SER A 2 26.51 -11.63 13.01
C SER A 2 26.62 -10.30 12.29
N THR A 3 27.59 -9.45 12.69
CA THR A 3 27.81 -8.11 12.09
C THR A 3 28.80 -8.14 10.93
N ASP A 4 29.31 -9.34 10.57
CA ASP A 4 30.29 -9.59 9.53
C ASP A 4 29.67 -10.08 8.20
N ARG A 5 28.34 -10.04 8.09
CA ARG A 5 27.58 -10.48 6.90
C ARG A 5 26.54 -9.46 6.53
N TYR A 6 26.26 -9.38 5.22
CA TYR A 6 25.18 -8.57 4.74
C TYR A 6 23.82 -9.07 5.26
N SER A 7 23.00 -8.14 5.73
CA SER A 7 21.57 -8.35 6.05
C SER A 7 20.72 -7.30 5.33
N SER A 8 19.50 -7.67 4.99
CA SER A 8 18.63 -6.76 4.26
C SER A 8 18.10 -5.64 5.16
N PRO A 9 18.24 -4.36 4.77
CA PRO A 9 17.61 -3.25 5.48
C PRO A 9 16.10 -3.38 5.63
N LEU A 10 15.44 -4.09 4.72
CA LEU A 10 14.00 -4.34 4.79
C LEU A 10 13.64 -5.10 6.07
N SER A 11 14.40 -6.14 6.40
CA SER A 11 14.16 -6.94 7.61
C SER A 11 14.67 -6.26 8.90
N GLU A 12 15.79 -5.51 8.81
CA GLU A 12 16.39 -4.93 10.02
C GLU A 12 15.76 -3.61 10.45
N ARG A 13 15.24 -2.83 9.49
CA ARG A 13 14.89 -1.44 9.71
C ARG A 13 13.45 -1.07 9.37
N TYR A 14 12.81 -1.76 8.41
CA TYR A 14 11.59 -1.23 7.81
C TYR A 14 10.37 -2.11 8.01
N ALA A 15 10.48 -3.42 7.80
CA ALA A 15 9.34 -4.31 7.90
C ALA A 15 9.01 -4.68 9.34
N SER A 16 7.72 -4.79 9.66
CA SER A 16 7.23 -5.29 10.94
C SER A 16 7.63 -6.75 11.17
N LYS A 17 7.67 -7.16 12.43
CA LYS A 17 7.92 -8.57 12.80
C LYS A 17 6.83 -9.49 12.25
N GLU A 18 5.60 -9.00 12.16
CA GLU A 18 4.46 -9.77 11.63
C GLU A 18 4.68 -10.11 10.15
N MET A 19 5.04 -9.14 9.31
CA MET A 19 5.35 -9.38 7.89
C MET A 19 6.58 -10.28 7.72
N GLN A 20 7.63 -10.07 8.52
CA GLN A 20 8.82 -10.93 8.51
C GLN A 20 8.49 -12.38 8.86
N TYR A 21 7.59 -12.61 9.83
CA TYR A 21 7.16 -13.97 10.19
C TYR A 21 6.41 -14.63 9.04
N ILE A 22 5.52 -13.93 8.35
CA ILE A 22 4.76 -14.46 7.20
C ILE A 22 5.70 -15.03 6.12
N PHE A 23 6.86 -14.40 5.89
CA PHE A 23 7.87 -14.85 4.92
C PHE A 23 9.00 -15.68 5.55
N SER A 24 8.87 -16.10 6.81
CA SER A 24 9.87 -16.90 7.51
C SER A 24 9.90 -18.36 7.06
N GLN A 25 11.01 -19.03 7.34
CA GLN A 25 11.12 -20.48 7.16
C GLN A 25 10.10 -21.25 8.01
N ASP A 26 9.84 -20.79 9.23
CA ASP A 26 8.85 -21.41 10.12
C ASP A 26 7.45 -21.39 9.48
N MET A 27 6.99 -20.25 9.00
CA MET A 27 5.71 -20.16 8.31
C MET A 27 5.66 -21.05 7.08
N LYS A 28 6.73 -21.05 6.27
CA LYS A 28 6.83 -21.86 5.07
C LYS A 28 6.71 -23.36 5.37
N PHE A 29 7.56 -23.88 6.25
CA PHE A 29 7.65 -25.33 6.44
C PHE A 29 6.52 -25.89 7.32
N ARG A 30 5.98 -25.12 8.25
CA ARG A 30 4.74 -25.48 8.95
C ARG A 30 3.55 -25.55 8.00
N THR A 31 3.49 -24.64 7.03
CA THR A 31 2.46 -24.68 5.98
C THR A 31 2.63 -25.93 5.09
N TRP A 32 3.87 -26.34 4.76
CA TRP A 32 4.08 -27.59 4.06
C TRP A 32 3.52 -28.78 4.81
N ARG A 33 3.76 -28.88 6.12
CA ARG A 33 3.21 -29.95 6.95
C ARG A 33 1.69 -29.94 6.99
N LYS A 34 1.08 -28.77 7.12
CA LYS A 34 -0.39 -28.62 7.05
C LYS A 34 -0.94 -29.09 5.71
N LEU A 35 -0.26 -28.79 4.62
CA LEU A 35 -0.65 -29.25 3.28
C LEU A 35 -0.51 -30.78 3.16
N TRP A 36 0.55 -31.41 3.67
CA TRP A 36 0.69 -32.87 3.68
C TRP A 36 -0.37 -33.53 4.56
N ILE A 37 -0.73 -32.95 5.69
CA ILE A 37 -1.82 -33.44 6.53
C ILE A 37 -3.16 -33.35 5.76
N ALA A 38 -3.43 -32.19 5.15
CA ALA A 38 -4.65 -31.99 4.37
C ALA A 38 -4.76 -32.98 3.20
N LEU A 39 -3.66 -33.28 2.53
CA LEU A 39 -3.60 -34.28 1.46
C LEU A 39 -3.92 -35.69 2.02
N ALA A 40 -3.20 -36.12 3.06
CA ALA A 40 -3.38 -37.46 3.64
C ALA A 40 -4.78 -37.67 4.22
N GLU A 41 -5.36 -36.66 4.86
CA GLU A 41 -6.75 -36.69 5.30
C GLU A 41 -7.72 -36.83 4.13
N THR A 42 -7.50 -36.06 3.06
CA THR A 42 -8.33 -36.10 1.84
C THR A 42 -8.26 -37.48 1.18
N GLU A 43 -7.05 -38.02 1.02
CA GLU A 43 -6.84 -39.36 0.46
C GLU A 43 -7.50 -40.46 1.29
N LYS A 44 -7.41 -40.36 2.64
CA LYS A 44 -8.11 -41.28 3.55
C LYS A 44 -9.63 -41.19 3.41
N GLU A 45 -10.19 -39.98 3.40
CA GLU A 45 -11.63 -39.75 3.26
C GLU A 45 -12.16 -40.24 1.92
N LEU A 46 -11.32 -40.26 0.88
CA LEU A 46 -11.63 -40.77 -0.46
C LEU A 46 -11.37 -42.27 -0.62
N GLY A 47 -10.92 -42.96 0.41
CA GLY A 47 -10.86 -44.43 0.46
C GLY A 47 -9.47 -45.04 0.31
N LEU A 48 -8.39 -44.29 0.25
CA LEU A 48 -7.06 -44.85 0.28
C LEU A 48 -6.76 -45.47 1.67
N PRO A 49 -5.92 -46.53 1.74
CA PRO A 49 -5.64 -47.27 2.98
C PRO A 49 -4.71 -46.49 3.94
N ILE A 50 -5.15 -45.28 4.35
CA ILE A 50 -4.47 -44.41 5.30
C ILE A 50 -5.16 -44.55 6.65
N THR A 51 -4.41 -44.84 7.72
CA THR A 51 -4.95 -45.05 9.05
C THR A 51 -5.10 -43.74 9.83
N GLN A 52 -6.00 -43.71 10.82
CA GLN A 52 -6.13 -42.55 11.71
C GLN A 52 -4.83 -42.34 12.52
N GLU A 53 -4.17 -43.41 12.92
CA GLU A 53 -2.91 -43.34 13.65
C GLU A 53 -1.80 -42.63 12.85
N GLN A 54 -1.73 -42.82 11.52
CA GLN A 54 -0.82 -42.09 10.66
C GLN A 54 -1.13 -40.62 10.61
N ILE A 55 -2.40 -40.26 10.47
CA ILE A 55 -2.86 -38.83 10.48
C ILE A 55 -2.51 -38.19 11.83
N ASP A 56 -2.80 -38.86 12.94
CA ASP A 56 -2.56 -38.32 14.29
C ASP A 56 -1.07 -38.11 14.55
N GLU A 57 -0.21 -39.01 14.06
CA GLU A 57 1.24 -38.86 14.13
C GLU A 57 1.73 -37.65 13.33
N LEU A 58 1.22 -37.42 12.10
CA LEU A 58 1.53 -36.23 11.32
C LEU A 58 1.11 -34.96 12.07
N LYS A 59 -0.09 -34.91 12.60
CA LYS A 59 -0.60 -33.77 13.37
C LYS A 59 0.22 -33.46 14.60
N ALA A 60 0.67 -34.47 15.31
CA ALA A 60 1.48 -34.30 16.51
C ALA A 60 2.83 -33.61 16.22
N HIS A 61 3.35 -33.71 15.00
CA HIS A 61 4.60 -33.10 14.57
C HIS A 61 4.42 -32.01 13.51
N ALA A 62 3.26 -31.34 13.47
CA ALA A 62 2.99 -30.30 12.48
C ALA A 62 3.83 -29.03 12.68
N GLU A 63 4.22 -28.72 13.91
CA GLU A 63 4.84 -27.42 14.27
C GLU A 63 6.34 -27.55 14.64
N ASP A 64 6.82 -28.71 15.05
CA ASP A 64 8.19 -28.94 15.53
C ASP A 64 9.15 -29.39 14.41
N ILE A 65 9.49 -28.48 13.52
CA ILE A 65 10.36 -28.77 12.38
C ILE A 65 11.78 -29.11 12.83
N ASN A 66 12.30 -30.30 12.45
CA ASN A 66 13.70 -30.65 12.64
C ASN A 66 14.56 -30.13 11.48
N TYR A 67 14.99 -28.88 11.61
CA TYR A 67 15.80 -28.20 10.60
C TYR A 67 17.15 -28.82 10.36
N ASP A 68 17.78 -29.39 11.40
CA ASP A 68 19.12 -29.99 11.26
C ASP A 68 19.07 -31.24 10.39
N VAL A 69 18.09 -32.13 10.61
CA VAL A 69 17.87 -33.30 9.77
C VAL A 69 17.52 -32.90 8.33
N ALA A 70 16.62 -31.90 8.14
CA ALA A 70 16.27 -31.44 6.82
C ALA A 70 17.48 -30.88 6.07
N LYS A 71 18.27 -30.00 6.70
CA LYS A 71 19.47 -29.39 6.10
C LYS A 71 20.57 -30.44 5.80
N ALA A 72 20.76 -31.38 6.68
CA ALA A 72 21.73 -32.50 6.43
C ALA A 72 21.31 -33.30 5.20
N ARG A 73 20.02 -33.66 5.11
CA ARG A 73 19.49 -34.39 3.95
C ARG A 73 19.55 -33.59 2.67
N GLU A 74 19.27 -32.30 2.72
CA GLU A 74 19.33 -31.44 1.53
C GLU A 74 20.74 -31.35 0.95
N LYS A 75 21.78 -31.34 1.79
CA LYS A 75 23.17 -31.38 1.31
C LYS A 75 23.49 -32.67 0.52
N GLU A 76 22.84 -33.79 0.86
CA GLU A 76 23.03 -35.08 0.17
C GLU A 76 22.24 -35.12 -1.15
N VAL A 77 20.93 -34.81 -1.09
CA VAL A 77 20.02 -35.05 -2.23
C VAL A 77 19.78 -33.81 -3.08
N ARG A 78 20.17 -32.60 -2.62
CA ARG A 78 20.04 -31.31 -3.29
C ARG A 78 18.59 -30.98 -3.73
N HIS A 79 17.64 -31.37 -2.86
CA HIS A 79 16.21 -31.15 -3.12
C HIS A 79 15.50 -30.87 -1.79
N ASP A 80 15.02 -29.61 -1.65
CA ASP A 80 14.42 -29.08 -0.43
C ASP A 80 13.15 -29.85 0.00
N VAL A 81 12.18 -30.04 -0.90
CA VAL A 81 10.93 -30.73 -0.57
C VAL A 81 11.18 -32.18 -0.12
N MET A 82 12.01 -32.95 -0.85
CA MET A 82 12.30 -34.31 -0.47
C MET A 82 13.11 -34.41 0.83
N SER A 83 13.89 -33.39 1.15
CA SER A 83 14.59 -33.29 2.43
C SER A 83 13.65 -33.10 3.61
N HIS A 84 12.62 -32.27 3.43
CA HIS A 84 11.57 -32.06 4.42
C HIS A 84 10.61 -33.25 4.53
N VAL A 85 10.30 -33.97 3.42
CA VAL A 85 9.56 -35.23 3.47
C VAL A 85 10.33 -36.25 4.32
N TYR A 86 11.65 -36.38 4.08
CA TYR A 86 12.51 -37.25 4.88
C TYR A 86 12.53 -36.85 6.36
N ALA A 87 12.79 -35.60 6.68
CA ALA A 87 12.82 -35.10 8.05
C ALA A 87 11.49 -35.32 8.78
N TYR A 88 10.37 -35.13 8.10
CA TYR A 88 9.05 -35.38 8.65
C TYR A 88 8.82 -36.89 8.87
N GLY A 89 9.27 -37.75 7.94
CA GLY A 89 9.19 -39.19 8.06
C GLY A 89 10.06 -39.76 9.19
N VAL A 90 11.17 -39.11 9.53
CA VAL A 90 11.98 -39.48 10.72
C VAL A 90 11.20 -39.24 12.01
N GLN A 91 10.43 -38.15 12.09
CA GLN A 91 9.58 -37.87 13.25
C GLN A 91 8.29 -38.72 13.25
N CYS A 92 7.82 -39.14 12.08
CA CYS A 92 6.56 -39.84 11.86
C CYS A 92 6.82 -41.23 11.22
N PRO A 93 7.41 -42.19 11.91
CA PRO A 93 7.79 -43.47 11.32
C PRO A 93 6.62 -44.31 10.79
N LYS A 94 5.43 -44.21 11.39
CA LYS A 94 4.20 -44.90 10.93
C LYS A 94 3.64 -44.25 9.66
N ALA A 95 3.74 -42.92 9.56
CA ALA A 95 3.17 -42.13 8.45
C ALA A 95 4.19 -41.92 7.32
N LYS A 96 5.45 -42.20 7.46
CA LYS A 96 6.50 -41.87 6.47
C LYS A 96 6.20 -42.33 5.05
N GLY A 97 5.46 -43.43 4.88
CA GLY A 97 5.12 -44.01 3.58
C GLY A 97 3.98 -43.29 2.84
N ILE A 98 3.23 -42.43 3.54
CA ILE A 98 2.10 -41.71 2.97
C ILE A 98 2.36 -40.21 2.82
N ILE A 99 3.47 -39.70 3.33
CA ILE A 99 3.82 -38.29 3.18
C ILE A 99 4.06 -37.99 1.70
N HIS A 100 3.35 -36.98 1.16
CA HIS A 100 3.51 -36.56 -0.23
C HIS A 100 3.01 -37.57 -1.28
N LEU A 101 2.10 -38.45 -0.93
CA LEU A 101 1.58 -39.48 -1.82
C LEU A 101 0.84 -38.82 -3.03
N GLY A 102 1.15 -39.29 -4.23
CA GLY A 102 0.57 -38.73 -5.46
C GLY A 102 0.95 -37.27 -5.82
N ALA A 103 1.57 -36.53 -4.90
CA ALA A 103 1.90 -35.13 -5.09
C ALA A 103 3.29 -34.92 -5.73
N THR A 104 3.51 -33.70 -6.21
CA THR A 104 4.81 -33.18 -6.67
C THR A 104 5.26 -32.03 -5.79
N SER A 105 6.52 -31.61 -5.92
CA SER A 105 7.09 -30.52 -5.11
C SER A 105 6.28 -29.22 -5.15
N CYS A 106 5.66 -28.91 -6.29
CA CYS A 106 4.83 -27.71 -6.43
C CYS A 106 3.53 -27.80 -5.64
N TYR A 107 3.08 -28.98 -5.21
CA TYR A 107 1.94 -29.09 -4.29
C TYR A 107 2.19 -28.29 -3.00
N VAL A 108 3.29 -28.52 -2.33
CA VAL A 108 3.59 -27.75 -1.12
C VAL A 108 4.17 -26.38 -1.42
N GLY A 109 5.04 -26.25 -2.43
CA GLY A 109 5.68 -25.00 -2.77
C GLY A 109 4.68 -23.93 -3.21
N ASP A 110 3.92 -24.23 -4.24
CA ASP A 110 3.01 -23.27 -4.87
C ASP A 110 1.77 -22.97 -4.01
N ASN A 111 1.18 -23.97 -3.36
CA ASN A 111 0.08 -23.71 -2.43
C ASN A 111 0.54 -22.86 -1.23
N THR A 112 1.74 -23.08 -0.72
CA THR A 112 2.31 -22.24 0.35
C THR A 112 2.52 -20.81 -0.12
N ASP A 113 3.02 -20.59 -1.33
CA ASP A 113 3.20 -19.24 -1.86
C ASP A 113 1.86 -18.49 -1.95
N ILE A 114 0.78 -19.13 -2.38
CA ILE A 114 -0.58 -18.55 -2.39
C ILE A 114 -1.04 -18.24 -0.95
N ILE A 115 -0.85 -19.15 -0.01
CA ILE A 115 -1.24 -18.94 1.39
C ILE A 115 -0.48 -17.76 2.00
N VAL A 116 0.83 -17.71 1.83
CA VAL A 116 1.69 -16.66 2.36
C VAL A 116 1.36 -15.30 1.74
N MET A 117 1.19 -15.23 0.42
CA MET A 117 0.77 -13.99 -0.25
C MET A 117 -0.61 -13.54 0.22
N THR A 118 -1.54 -14.45 0.47
CA THR A 118 -2.89 -14.12 0.97
C THR A 118 -2.82 -13.54 2.38
N GLU A 119 -2.05 -14.14 3.29
CA GLU A 119 -1.85 -13.60 4.64
C GLU A 119 -1.14 -12.24 4.61
N ALA A 120 -0.13 -12.09 3.76
CA ALA A 120 0.57 -10.82 3.58
C ALA A 120 -0.35 -9.72 3.03
N LEU A 121 -1.20 -10.03 2.05
CA LEU A 121 -2.21 -9.11 1.53
C LEU A 121 -3.26 -8.73 2.60
N ARG A 122 -3.65 -9.65 3.46
CA ARG A 122 -4.54 -9.36 4.61
C ARG A 122 -3.90 -8.35 5.58
N LEU A 123 -2.61 -8.51 5.85
CA LEU A 123 -1.87 -7.54 6.68
C LEU A 123 -1.74 -6.18 5.99
N VAL A 124 -1.44 -6.15 4.70
CA VAL A 124 -1.42 -4.92 3.88
C VAL A 124 -2.78 -4.24 3.92
N ARG A 125 -3.87 -4.98 3.69
CA ARG A 125 -5.25 -4.47 3.77
C ARG A 125 -5.55 -3.86 5.13
N LYS A 126 -5.20 -4.54 6.21
CA LYS A 126 -5.37 -4.05 7.59
C LYS A 126 -4.67 -2.72 7.82
N LYS A 127 -3.40 -2.60 7.43
CA LYS A 127 -2.62 -1.37 7.57
C LYS A 127 -3.16 -0.24 6.67
N LEU A 128 -3.54 -0.55 5.43
CA LEU A 128 -4.12 0.41 4.50
C LEU A 128 -5.42 1.01 5.02
N ILE A 129 -6.32 0.21 5.60
CA ILE A 129 -7.54 0.68 6.25
C ILE A 129 -7.23 1.67 7.39
N ASN A 130 -6.16 1.42 8.16
CA ASN A 130 -5.74 2.35 9.21
C ASN A 130 -5.14 3.65 8.66
N VAL A 131 -4.39 3.61 7.55
CA VAL A 131 -3.94 4.82 6.84
C VAL A 131 -5.15 5.64 6.37
N ILE A 132 -6.16 5.00 5.79
CA ILE A 132 -7.42 5.63 5.38
C ILE A 132 -8.10 6.28 6.59
N ALA A 133 -8.18 5.60 7.73
CA ALA A 133 -8.80 6.11 8.94
C ALA A 133 -8.11 7.38 9.49
N GLU A 134 -6.77 7.38 9.53
CA GLU A 134 -6.01 8.54 10.02
C GLU A 134 -6.07 9.72 9.04
N LEU A 135 -5.99 9.46 7.73
CA LEU A 135 -6.19 10.50 6.72
C LEU A 135 -7.61 11.09 6.75
N ALA A 136 -8.62 10.27 7.03
CA ALA A 136 -10.00 10.74 7.17
C ALA A 136 -10.16 11.70 8.34
N LYS A 137 -9.54 11.43 9.49
CA LYS A 137 -9.52 12.33 10.66
C LYS A 137 -8.84 13.66 10.30
N PHE A 138 -7.68 13.60 9.67
CA PHE A 138 -6.95 14.79 9.25
C PHE A 138 -7.74 15.61 8.24
N ALA A 139 -8.35 14.98 7.25
CA ALA A 139 -9.18 15.67 6.25
C ALA A 139 -10.40 16.34 6.87
N ASP A 140 -11.06 15.67 7.84
CA ASP A 140 -12.21 16.24 8.55
C ASP A 140 -11.83 17.43 9.43
N GLU A 141 -10.74 17.33 10.17
CA GLU A 141 -10.23 18.39 11.05
C GLU A 141 -9.94 19.69 10.29
N TYR A 142 -9.34 19.56 9.09
CA TYR A 142 -8.90 20.70 8.30
C TYR A 142 -9.77 20.98 7.07
N LYS A 143 -10.98 20.43 6.97
CA LYS A 143 -11.86 20.58 5.81
C LYS A 143 -12.27 22.03 5.52
N ALA A 144 -12.31 22.89 6.54
CA ALA A 144 -12.68 24.28 6.44
C ALA A 144 -11.47 25.24 6.43
N LEU A 145 -10.23 24.76 6.63
CA LEU A 145 -9.04 25.64 6.68
C LEU A 145 -8.60 26.02 5.27
N PRO A 146 -8.76 27.28 4.83
CA PRO A 146 -8.34 27.74 3.50
C PRO A 146 -6.82 27.66 3.35
N THR A 147 -6.37 27.25 2.17
CA THR A 147 -4.97 27.24 1.77
C THR A 147 -4.84 27.57 0.29
N LEU A 148 -3.68 28.08 -0.10
CA LEU A 148 -3.38 28.34 -1.50
C LEU A 148 -3.26 27.01 -2.24
N ALA A 149 -4.01 26.83 -3.34
CA ALA A 149 -3.79 25.71 -4.23
C ALA A 149 -2.70 26.02 -5.25
N PHE A 150 -2.12 24.97 -5.81
CA PHE A 150 -1.11 25.07 -6.85
C PHE A 150 -1.49 24.20 -8.04
N THR A 151 -1.46 24.81 -9.24
CA THR A 151 -1.46 24.10 -10.51
C THR A 151 -0.17 24.42 -11.24
N HIS A 152 0.48 23.45 -11.87
CA HIS A 152 1.81 23.65 -12.44
C HIS A 152 2.83 24.19 -11.44
N PHE A 153 2.60 23.94 -10.16
CA PHE A 153 3.31 24.49 -9.01
C PHE A 153 3.29 26.05 -8.96
N GLN A 154 2.32 26.67 -9.60
CA GLN A 154 2.06 28.10 -9.51
C GLN A 154 0.81 28.35 -8.64
N PRO A 155 0.75 29.50 -7.94
CA PRO A 155 -0.43 29.91 -7.19
C PRO A 155 -1.69 29.84 -8.04
N ALA A 156 -2.72 29.20 -7.50
CA ALA A 156 -4.04 29.06 -8.11
C ALA A 156 -5.13 29.43 -7.10
N GLN A 157 -6.39 29.29 -7.48
CA GLN A 157 -7.50 29.56 -6.57
C GLN A 157 -7.36 28.78 -5.27
N PRO A 158 -7.81 29.35 -4.13
CA PRO A 158 -7.78 28.69 -2.83
C PRO A 158 -8.55 27.37 -2.81
N THR A 159 -8.06 26.45 -2.01
CA THR A 159 -8.73 25.22 -1.60
C THR A 159 -8.72 25.14 -0.07
N THR A 160 -8.96 23.98 0.51
CA THR A 160 -8.72 23.75 1.94
C THR A 160 -7.67 22.67 2.17
N VAL A 161 -7.03 22.72 3.34
CA VAL A 161 -6.05 21.70 3.75
C VAL A 161 -6.68 20.31 3.74
N GLY A 162 -7.89 20.17 4.30
CA GLY A 162 -8.61 18.90 4.28
C GLY A 162 -9.01 18.46 2.86
N LYS A 163 -9.35 19.38 1.96
CA LYS A 163 -9.63 19.04 0.56
C LYS A 163 -8.39 18.50 -0.14
N ARG A 164 -7.21 19.06 0.11
CA ARG A 164 -5.94 18.50 -0.40
C ARG A 164 -5.69 17.12 0.14
N ALA A 165 -5.88 16.89 1.44
CA ALA A 165 -5.72 15.57 2.05
C ALA A 165 -6.71 14.54 1.50
N SER A 166 -7.92 14.95 1.14
CA SER A 166 -8.91 14.04 0.53
C SER A 166 -8.48 13.50 -0.83
N LEU A 167 -7.54 14.14 -1.52
CA LEU A 167 -6.98 13.61 -2.76
C LEU A 167 -6.09 12.39 -2.46
N TRP A 168 -5.23 12.48 -1.45
CA TRP A 168 -4.41 11.34 -1.00
C TRP A 168 -5.28 10.20 -0.49
N LEU A 169 -6.28 10.55 0.31
CA LEU A 169 -7.24 9.60 0.88
C LEU A 169 -7.99 8.82 -0.21
N ASN A 170 -8.43 9.51 -1.27
CA ASN A 170 -9.12 8.87 -2.39
C ASN A 170 -8.23 7.86 -3.12
N GLU A 171 -6.95 8.17 -3.33
CA GLU A 171 -6.00 7.23 -3.95
C GLU A 171 -5.84 5.96 -3.10
N PHE A 172 -5.72 6.07 -1.77
CA PHE A 172 -5.68 4.90 -0.89
C PHE A 172 -7.01 4.11 -0.84
N CYS A 173 -8.15 4.77 -1.02
CA CYS A 173 -9.42 4.04 -1.16
C CYS A 173 -9.44 3.21 -2.46
N MET A 174 -8.94 3.74 -3.58
CA MET A 174 -8.80 2.98 -4.84
C MET A 174 -7.84 1.80 -4.66
N ASP A 175 -6.70 2.01 -3.97
CA ASP A 175 -5.76 0.93 -3.67
C ASP A 175 -6.40 -0.18 -2.83
N LEU A 176 -7.29 0.17 -1.89
CA LEU A 176 -8.02 -0.81 -1.09
C LEU A 176 -8.95 -1.66 -1.94
N GLU A 177 -9.67 -1.06 -2.89
CA GLU A 177 -10.51 -1.78 -3.85
C GLU A 177 -9.69 -2.80 -4.65
N ASP A 178 -8.50 -2.40 -5.12
CA ASP A 178 -7.59 -3.28 -5.86
C ASP A 178 -7.06 -4.44 -4.98
N VAL A 179 -6.70 -4.17 -3.71
CA VAL A 179 -6.28 -5.20 -2.75
C VAL A 179 -7.40 -6.21 -2.52
N GLU A 180 -8.63 -5.76 -2.29
CA GLU A 180 -9.79 -6.61 -2.06
C GLU A 180 -10.13 -7.45 -3.29
N TYR A 181 -10.08 -6.85 -4.48
CA TYR A 181 -10.27 -7.59 -5.73
C TYR A 181 -9.25 -8.73 -5.91
N VAL A 182 -7.98 -8.48 -5.59
CA VAL A 182 -6.94 -9.52 -5.68
C VAL A 182 -7.14 -10.59 -4.62
N LEU A 183 -7.44 -10.21 -3.36
CA LEU A 183 -7.73 -11.14 -2.27
C LEU A 183 -8.89 -12.10 -2.61
N ASP A 184 -9.98 -11.58 -3.14
CA ASP A 184 -11.14 -12.38 -3.56
C ASP A 184 -10.81 -13.35 -4.71
N GLY A 185 -9.82 -12.99 -5.51
CA GLY A 185 -9.33 -13.80 -6.62
C GLY A 185 -8.33 -14.89 -6.25
N MET A 186 -7.80 -14.90 -5.00
CA MET A 186 -6.78 -15.87 -4.58
C MET A 186 -7.34 -17.29 -4.50
N LYS A 187 -6.65 -18.23 -5.17
CA LYS A 187 -7.04 -19.65 -5.24
C LYS A 187 -5.81 -20.52 -5.05
N LEU A 188 -5.95 -21.63 -4.35
CA LEU A 188 -4.89 -22.62 -4.26
C LEU A 188 -4.61 -23.24 -5.64
N LEU A 189 -3.38 -23.75 -5.81
CA LEU A 189 -3.06 -24.61 -6.94
C LEU A 189 -3.88 -25.91 -6.86
N GLY A 190 -4.02 -26.46 -5.67
CA GLY A 190 -4.48 -27.82 -5.45
C GLY A 190 -3.36 -28.86 -5.65
N SER A 191 -3.72 -30.09 -5.89
CA SER A 191 -2.77 -31.18 -6.18
C SER A 191 -2.91 -31.61 -7.65
N LYS A 192 -2.19 -30.94 -8.53
CA LYS A 192 -2.32 -31.08 -10.01
C LYS A 192 -1.38 -32.11 -10.62
N GLY A 193 -0.31 -32.49 -9.92
CA GLY A 193 0.67 -33.42 -10.44
C GLY A 193 1.74 -32.78 -11.35
N THR A 194 2.51 -33.61 -12.01
CA THR A 194 3.73 -33.21 -12.74
C THR A 194 3.47 -32.25 -13.89
N THR A 195 2.37 -32.41 -14.60
CA THR A 195 2.01 -31.60 -15.78
C THR A 195 0.60 -31.00 -15.69
N GLY A 196 0.00 -31.01 -14.50
CA GLY A 196 -1.34 -30.47 -14.27
C GLY A 196 -2.48 -31.45 -14.59
N THR A 197 -2.18 -32.71 -14.91
CA THR A 197 -3.15 -33.69 -15.40
C THR A 197 -3.69 -34.63 -14.31
N GLN A 198 -3.18 -34.55 -13.09
CA GLN A 198 -3.52 -35.43 -11.96
C GLN A 198 -3.33 -36.92 -12.25
N ALA A 199 -2.43 -37.29 -13.19
CA ALA A 199 -2.23 -38.66 -13.64
C ALA A 199 -1.87 -39.63 -12.49
N SER A 200 -1.08 -39.18 -11.49
CA SER A 200 -0.75 -40.00 -10.31
C SER A 200 -1.99 -40.34 -9.47
N PHE A 201 -2.94 -39.42 -9.36
CA PHE A 201 -4.20 -39.68 -8.65
C PHE A 201 -5.11 -40.58 -9.46
N LEU A 202 -5.10 -40.43 -10.79
CA LEU A 202 -5.85 -41.32 -11.66
C LEU A 202 -5.41 -42.78 -11.49
N GLU A 203 -4.11 -43.00 -11.31
CA GLU A 203 -3.57 -44.34 -11.01
C GLU A 203 -3.93 -44.78 -9.58
N LEU A 204 -3.79 -43.92 -8.57
CA LEU A 204 -4.09 -44.24 -7.16
C LEU A 204 -5.56 -44.58 -6.91
N PHE A 205 -6.48 -44.06 -7.70
CA PHE A 205 -7.92 -44.27 -7.60
C PHE A 205 -8.49 -45.10 -8.75
N ASP A 206 -7.67 -45.97 -9.36
CA ASP A 206 -8.09 -46.91 -10.41
C ASP A 206 -8.94 -46.30 -11.53
N GLY A 207 -8.66 -45.06 -11.90
CA GLY A 207 -9.36 -44.34 -12.98
C GLY A 207 -10.68 -43.66 -12.58
N ASP A 208 -11.02 -43.61 -11.28
CA ASP A 208 -12.26 -42.98 -10.81
C ASP A 208 -12.19 -41.47 -10.86
N GLN A 209 -12.69 -40.90 -11.96
CA GLN A 209 -12.72 -39.44 -12.22
C GLN A 209 -13.55 -38.68 -11.16
N GLU A 210 -14.69 -39.24 -10.72
CA GLU A 210 -15.58 -38.55 -9.76
C GLU A 210 -14.94 -38.40 -8.40
N THR A 211 -14.11 -39.37 -7.98
CA THR A 211 -13.33 -39.29 -6.74
C THR A 211 -12.19 -38.27 -6.88
N ILE A 212 -11.51 -38.23 -8.01
CA ILE A 212 -10.40 -37.28 -8.24
C ILE A 212 -10.91 -35.85 -8.27
N ASP A 213 -12.07 -35.58 -8.83
CA ASP A 213 -12.70 -34.23 -8.85
C ASP A 213 -12.94 -33.65 -7.45
N LYS A 214 -13.00 -34.49 -6.42
CA LYS A 214 -13.18 -34.08 -5.01
C LYS A 214 -11.88 -33.65 -4.31
N ILE A 215 -10.72 -34.07 -4.81
CA ILE A 215 -9.42 -33.85 -4.13
C ILE A 215 -9.16 -32.37 -3.90
N ASP A 216 -9.16 -31.57 -4.94
CA ASP A 216 -8.84 -30.14 -4.87
C ASP A 216 -9.83 -29.35 -4.00
N PRO A 217 -11.15 -29.48 -4.15
CA PRO A 217 -12.12 -28.82 -3.27
C PRO A 217 -11.94 -29.19 -1.78
N MET A 218 -11.64 -30.45 -1.49
CA MET A 218 -11.43 -30.90 -0.11
C MET A 218 -10.15 -30.32 0.49
N ILE A 219 -9.05 -30.29 -0.27
CA ILE A 219 -7.80 -29.63 0.15
C ILE A 219 -8.03 -28.14 0.36
N ALA A 220 -8.69 -27.45 -0.58
CA ALA A 220 -8.98 -26.02 -0.46
C ALA A 220 -9.73 -25.73 0.85
N LYS A 221 -10.80 -26.46 1.10
CA LYS A 221 -11.61 -26.30 2.34
C LYS A 221 -10.78 -26.52 3.60
N LYS A 222 -9.93 -27.57 3.65
CA LYS A 222 -9.07 -27.86 4.80
C LYS A 222 -8.02 -26.76 5.05
N MET A 223 -7.60 -26.07 3.99
CA MET A 223 -6.64 -24.96 4.06
C MET A 223 -7.29 -23.57 4.18
N GLY A 224 -8.62 -23.51 4.32
CA GLY A 224 -9.35 -22.25 4.50
C GLY A 224 -9.56 -21.43 3.21
N PHE A 225 -9.52 -22.08 2.05
CA PHE A 225 -9.80 -21.47 0.75
C PHE A 225 -11.11 -22.02 0.17
N GLU A 226 -11.77 -21.20 -0.63
CA GLU A 226 -13.00 -21.62 -1.28
C GLU A 226 -12.75 -22.54 -2.49
N LYS A 227 -11.68 -22.28 -3.24
CA LYS A 227 -11.43 -22.92 -4.53
C LYS A 227 -9.94 -23.12 -4.81
N CYS A 228 -9.67 -24.13 -5.65
CA CYS A 228 -8.42 -24.25 -6.39
C CYS A 228 -8.56 -23.68 -7.80
N VAL A 229 -7.43 -23.44 -8.47
CA VAL A 229 -7.44 -23.07 -9.90
C VAL A 229 -8.03 -24.21 -10.72
N PRO A 230 -8.88 -23.92 -11.72
CA PRO A 230 -9.56 -24.97 -12.49
C PRO A 230 -8.61 -25.71 -13.45
N VAL A 231 -7.55 -25.04 -13.91
CA VAL A 231 -6.57 -25.58 -14.83
C VAL A 231 -5.20 -24.98 -14.56
N SER A 232 -4.16 -25.80 -14.66
CA SER A 232 -2.76 -25.38 -14.52
C SER A 232 -1.82 -26.37 -15.21
N GLY A 233 -0.58 -26.00 -15.39
CA GLY A 233 0.51 -26.95 -15.54
C GLY A 233 0.92 -27.53 -14.18
N GLN A 234 2.22 -27.72 -13.95
CA GLN A 234 2.73 -28.15 -12.66
C GLN A 234 2.57 -27.07 -11.56
N THR A 235 2.52 -25.81 -11.97
CA THR A 235 2.45 -24.61 -11.11
C THR A 235 1.18 -23.83 -11.36
N TYR A 236 0.77 -22.97 -10.42
CA TYR A 236 -0.18 -21.91 -10.72
C TYR A 236 0.43 -20.92 -11.73
N SER A 237 -0.41 -20.23 -12.50
CA SER A 237 0.07 -19.19 -13.41
C SER A 237 0.81 -18.09 -12.68
N ARG A 238 2.07 -17.81 -13.05
CA ARG A 238 2.88 -16.72 -12.47
C ARG A 238 2.27 -15.33 -12.68
N LYS A 239 1.20 -15.24 -13.47
CA LYS A 239 0.38 -14.05 -13.58
C LYS A 239 -0.29 -13.66 -12.24
N VAL A 240 -0.47 -14.61 -11.32
CA VAL A 240 -0.96 -14.32 -9.96
C VAL A 240 0.05 -13.43 -9.23
N ASP A 241 1.34 -13.78 -9.27
CA ASP A 241 2.39 -12.96 -8.65
C ASP A 241 2.43 -11.55 -9.25
N THR A 242 2.25 -11.44 -10.57
CA THR A 242 2.14 -10.15 -11.26
C THR A 242 0.97 -9.32 -10.72
N ARG A 243 -0.20 -9.91 -10.54
CA ARG A 243 -1.37 -9.21 -9.99
C ARG A 243 -1.11 -8.71 -8.58
N VAL A 244 -0.52 -9.55 -7.75
CA VAL A 244 -0.19 -9.22 -6.36
C VAL A 244 0.82 -8.06 -6.30
N LEU A 245 1.95 -8.15 -7.02
CA LEU A 245 2.97 -7.10 -6.97
C LEU A 245 2.50 -5.78 -7.62
N ASN A 246 1.61 -5.84 -8.61
CA ASN A 246 1.01 -4.63 -9.19
C ASN A 246 0.15 -3.85 -8.19
N VAL A 247 -0.59 -4.55 -7.33
CA VAL A 247 -1.35 -3.90 -6.25
C VAL A 247 -0.40 -3.23 -5.25
N LEU A 248 0.69 -3.89 -4.87
CA LEU A 248 1.71 -3.28 -4.01
C LEU A 248 2.34 -2.04 -4.67
N ALA A 249 2.59 -2.09 -5.98
CA ALA A 249 3.10 -0.95 -6.74
C ALA A 249 2.08 0.22 -6.80
N GLY A 250 0.78 -0.06 -6.87
CA GLY A 250 -0.29 0.93 -6.77
C GLY A 250 -0.22 1.69 -5.45
N ILE A 251 -0.25 0.97 -4.33
CA ILE A 251 -0.11 1.55 -2.98
C ILE A 251 1.18 2.37 -2.87
N ALA A 252 2.30 1.84 -3.38
CA ALA A 252 3.57 2.55 -3.37
C ALA A 252 3.52 3.86 -4.17
N ALA A 253 2.80 3.89 -5.30
CA ALA A 253 2.62 5.11 -6.09
C ALA A 253 1.82 6.18 -5.34
N SER A 254 0.72 5.79 -4.68
CA SER A 254 -0.09 6.68 -3.83
C SER A 254 0.73 7.23 -2.65
N ALA A 255 1.46 6.38 -1.95
CA ALA A 255 2.36 6.78 -0.85
C ALA A 255 3.47 7.72 -1.33
N HIS A 256 4.06 7.46 -2.50
CA HIS A 256 5.08 8.33 -3.09
C HIS A 256 4.51 9.71 -3.42
N LYS A 257 3.33 9.76 -4.05
CA LYS A 257 2.64 11.01 -4.38
C LYS A 257 2.36 11.83 -3.13
N MET A 258 1.76 11.24 -2.11
CA MET A 258 1.50 11.90 -0.82
C MET A 258 2.80 12.43 -0.19
N SER A 259 3.86 11.63 -0.18
CA SER A 259 5.15 12.04 0.40
C SER A 259 5.79 13.21 -0.32
N ASN A 260 5.63 13.32 -1.64
CA ASN A 260 6.11 14.47 -2.41
C ASN A 260 5.36 15.74 -2.04
N ASP A 261 4.03 15.68 -1.93
CA ASP A 261 3.21 16.82 -1.53
C ASP A 261 3.60 17.31 -0.11
N ILE A 262 3.77 16.39 0.83
CA ILE A 262 4.20 16.73 2.21
C ILE A 262 5.57 17.41 2.20
N ARG A 263 6.55 16.91 1.43
CA ARG A 263 7.89 17.52 1.31
C ARG A 263 7.82 18.94 0.73
N LEU A 264 6.97 19.17 -0.27
CA LEU A 264 6.74 20.49 -0.85
C LEU A 264 6.04 21.41 0.15
N LEU A 265 5.03 20.92 0.89
CA LEU A 265 4.35 21.70 1.92
C LEU A 265 5.27 22.05 3.10
N GLN A 266 6.18 21.16 3.47
CA GLN A 266 7.20 21.41 4.49
C GLN A 266 8.22 22.44 4.03
N HIS A 267 8.62 22.43 2.74
CA HIS A 267 9.43 23.50 2.16
C HIS A 267 8.72 24.87 2.27
N LEU A 268 7.41 24.90 2.04
CA LEU A 268 6.57 26.09 2.20
C LEU A 268 6.33 26.45 3.69
N LYS A 269 6.72 25.61 4.64
CA LYS A 269 6.48 25.73 6.09
C LYS A 269 5.00 25.74 6.46
N GLU A 270 4.16 25.14 5.65
CA GLU A 270 2.70 25.10 5.84
C GLU A 270 2.24 23.86 6.58
N VAL A 271 2.83 22.71 6.24
CA VAL A 271 2.58 21.43 6.89
C VAL A 271 3.92 20.70 7.05
N GLU A 272 4.16 20.10 8.21
CA GLU A 272 5.36 19.32 8.49
C GLU A 272 5.01 17.90 8.94
N GLU A 273 5.88 16.93 8.61
CA GLU A 273 5.80 15.61 9.21
C GLU A 273 6.14 15.66 10.71
N PRO A 274 5.74 14.64 11.52
CA PRO A 274 6.05 14.64 12.95
C PRO A 274 7.55 14.64 13.22
N PHE A 275 7.94 15.39 14.24
CA PHE A 275 9.33 15.50 14.68
C PHE A 275 9.42 15.25 16.19
N GLU A 276 10.13 14.22 16.59
CA GLU A 276 10.26 13.86 18.00
C GLU A 276 11.21 14.78 18.77
N LYS A 277 10.97 14.96 20.07
CA LYS A 277 11.75 15.88 20.91
C LYS A 277 13.26 15.58 20.92
N SER A 278 13.62 14.30 20.82
CA SER A 278 15.02 13.83 20.82
C SER A 278 15.60 13.64 19.42
N GLN A 279 14.79 13.86 18.37
CA GLN A 279 15.21 13.63 16.99
C GLN A 279 16.20 14.70 16.54
N ILE A 280 17.27 14.28 15.87
CA ILE A 280 18.24 15.18 15.25
C ILE A 280 17.94 15.27 13.76
N GLY A 281 17.50 16.44 13.31
CA GLY A 281 17.15 16.67 11.90
C GLY A 281 18.34 16.99 11.00
N SER A 282 19.45 17.50 11.59
CA SER A 282 20.66 17.88 10.86
C SER A 282 21.87 17.87 11.79
N SER A 283 22.98 17.33 11.32
CA SER A 283 24.25 17.33 12.06
C SER A 283 24.93 18.72 12.11
N ALA A 284 24.60 19.61 11.18
CA ALA A 284 25.23 20.94 11.09
C ALA A 284 24.34 22.10 11.55
N MET A 285 23.02 22.00 11.34
CA MET A 285 22.05 23.05 11.68
C MET A 285 20.97 22.48 12.61
N ALA A 286 21.15 22.68 13.91
CA ALA A 286 20.34 22.02 14.94
C ALA A 286 18.83 22.27 14.86
N TYR A 287 18.39 23.43 14.34
CA TYR A 287 16.97 23.77 14.19
C TYR A 287 16.33 23.18 12.93
N LYS A 288 17.12 22.67 11.98
CA LYS A 288 16.64 22.21 10.68
C LYS A 288 15.88 20.90 10.83
N ARG A 289 14.61 20.91 10.44
CA ARG A 289 13.75 19.73 10.41
C ARG A 289 13.64 19.24 8.98
N ASN A 290 14.29 18.12 8.67
CA ASN A 290 14.20 17.49 7.34
C ASN A 290 13.02 16.53 7.30
N PRO A 291 12.29 16.43 6.18
CA PRO A 291 11.17 15.48 6.02
C PRO A 291 11.71 14.07 5.74
N MET A 292 12.49 13.50 6.66
CA MET A 292 13.23 12.25 6.46
C MET A 292 12.32 11.04 6.29
N ARG A 293 11.14 11.03 6.94
CA ARG A 293 10.15 9.95 6.83
C ARG A 293 9.50 9.99 5.46
N SER A 294 9.10 11.17 5.00
CA SER A 294 8.55 11.36 3.65
C SER A 294 9.58 11.07 2.55
N GLU A 295 10.86 11.40 2.76
CA GLU A 295 11.95 11.01 1.85
C GLU A 295 12.15 9.49 1.80
N ARG A 296 12.03 8.81 2.93
CA ARG A 296 12.08 7.35 3.03
C ARG A 296 10.89 6.70 2.36
N LEU A 297 9.67 7.23 2.54
CA LEU A 297 8.49 6.81 1.80
C LEU A 297 8.72 6.84 0.29
N ALA A 298 9.20 7.97 -0.23
CA ALA A 298 9.50 8.12 -1.66
C ALA A 298 10.56 7.12 -2.15
N SER A 299 11.60 6.85 -1.35
CA SER A 299 12.68 5.94 -1.75
C SER A 299 12.25 4.47 -1.75
N LEU A 300 11.56 4.01 -0.71
CA LEU A 300 11.03 2.64 -0.64
C LEU A 300 9.95 2.40 -1.70
N SER A 301 9.11 3.39 -1.97
CA SER A 301 8.06 3.29 -3.00
C SER A 301 8.65 3.05 -4.39
N ARG A 302 9.75 3.72 -4.75
CA ARG A 302 10.43 3.46 -6.02
C ARG A 302 10.94 2.02 -6.12
N TYR A 303 11.44 1.48 -5.01
CA TYR A 303 11.87 0.08 -4.96
C TYR A 303 10.72 -0.87 -5.30
N VAL A 304 9.57 -0.73 -4.64
CA VAL A 304 8.39 -1.57 -4.89
C VAL A 304 7.87 -1.45 -6.32
N MET A 305 7.78 -0.22 -6.86
CA MET A 305 7.31 -0.01 -8.23
C MET A 305 8.22 -0.68 -9.27
N VAL A 306 9.53 -0.66 -9.07
CA VAL A 306 10.48 -1.33 -9.97
C VAL A 306 10.46 -2.84 -9.77
N ASP A 307 10.37 -3.31 -8.51
CA ASP A 307 10.31 -4.74 -8.19
C ASP A 307 9.10 -5.43 -8.82
N ALA A 308 7.97 -4.76 -8.96
CA ALA A 308 6.77 -5.28 -9.60
C ALA A 308 6.96 -5.68 -11.08
N LEU A 309 8.04 -5.26 -11.73
CA LEU A 309 8.39 -5.72 -13.08
C LEU A 309 8.90 -7.17 -13.09
N ASN A 310 9.52 -7.64 -12.00
CA ASN A 310 10.06 -8.99 -11.90
C ASN A 310 9.00 -10.06 -12.18
N PRO A 311 7.87 -10.15 -11.47
CA PRO A 311 6.87 -11.17 -11.71
C PRO A 311 6.19 -11.03 -13.09
N ALA A 312 6.08 -9.81 -13.64
CA ALA A 312 5.53 -9.62 -14.97
C ALA A 312 6.43 -10.26 -16.05
N ILE A 313 7.74 -10.03 -15.97
CA ILE A 313 8.73 -10.62 -16.87
C ILE A 313 8.78 -12.13 -16.67
N THR A 314 8.82 -12.60 -15.41
CA THR A 314 8.80 -14.03 -15.08
C THR A 314 7.57 -14.73 -15.67
N SER A 315 6.40 -14.14 -15.52
CA SER A 315 5.16 -14.67 -16.10
C SER A 315 5.23 -14.80 -17.63
N ALA A 316 5.80 -13.80 -18.31
CA ALA A 316 5.91 -13.76 -19.75
C ALA A 316 6.93 -14.76 -20.31
N THR A 317 7.90 -15.19 -19.52
CA THR A 317 9.01 -16.07 -19.94
C THR A 317 8.84 -17.52 -19.50
N GLN A 318 7.71 -17.91 -18.88
CA GLN A 318 7.44 -19.31 -18.54
C GLN A 318 7.24 -20.18 -19.80
N TRP A 319 7.73 -21.41 -19.73
CA TRP A 319 7.66 -22.36 -20.85
C TRP A 319 6.73 -23.53 -20.51
N PHE A 320 5.78 -23.81 -21.39
CA PHE A 320 4.89 -24.96 -21.33
C PHE A 320 4.31 -25.20 -19.92
N GLU A 321 4.41 -26.42 -19.41
CA GLU A 321 3.85 -26.83 -18.13
C GLU A 321 4.74 -26.46 -16.93
N ARG A 322 6.05 -26.21 -17.14
CA ARG A 322 7.01 -25.86 -16.11
C ARG A 322 8.35 -25.39 -16.69
N THR A 323 8.87 -24.29 -16.16
CA THR A 323 10.29 -23.92 -16.15
C THR A 323 10.68 -23.49 -14.74
N LEU A 324 11.96 -23.61 -14.37
CA LEU A 324 12.43 -23.33 -13.00
C LEU A 324 13.03 -21.92 -12.84
N ASP A 325 13.12 -21.14 -13.89
CA ASP A 325 13.72 -19.80 -13.86
C ASP A 325 12.91 -18.79 -12.99
N ASP A 326 11.65 -19.09 -12.72
CA ASP A 326 10.81 -18.34 -11.78
C ASP A 326 11.31 -18.42 -10.33
N SER A 327 11.87 -19.57 -9.94
CA SER A 327 12.06 -19.94 -8.55
C SER A 327 12.97 -18.96 -7.78
N ALA A 328 14.15 -18.68 -8.29
CA ALA A 328 15.10 -17.76 -7.63
C ALA A 328 14.59 -16.31 -7.64
N ASN A 329 14.05 -15.84 -8.77
CA ASN A 329 13.51 -14.50 -8.87
C ASN A 329 12.33 -14.27 -7.90
N LYS A 330 11.37 -15.18 -7.87
CA LYS A 330 10.19 -15.13 -7.01
C LYS A 330 10.52 -15.14 -5.52
N ARG A 331 11.56 -15.89 -5.11
CA ARG A 331 12.02 -15.94 -3.72
C ARG A 331 12.61 -14.61 -3.22
N LEU A 332 12.98 -13.71 -4.12
CA LEU A 332 13.45 -12.36 -3.82
C LEU A 332 12.31 -11.36 -3.99
N SER A 333 11.76 -11.24 -5.19
CA SER A 333 10.83 -10.19 -5.56
C SER A 333 9.55 -10.19 -4.72
N VAL A 334 8.94 -11.35 -4.48
CA VAL A 334 7.67 -11.40 -3.72
C VAL A 334 7.87 -11.01 -2.25
N PRO A 335 8.76 -11.65 -1.47
CA PRO A 335 8.98 -11.25 -0.07
C PRO A 335 9.44 -9.80 0.07
N GLU A 336 10.39 -9.36 -0.74
CA GLU A 336 10.95 -8.00 -0.63
C GLU A 336 9.93 -6.93 -0.99
N GLY A 337 9.07 -7.16 -1.98
CA GLY A 337 7.94 -6.30 -2.28
C GLY A 337 7.00 -6.12 -1.08
N PHE A 338 6.65 -7.21 -0.41
CA PHE A 338 5.81 -7.17 0.79
C PHE A 338 6.49 -6.55 2.01
N LEU A 339 7.76 -6.86 2.25
CA LEU A 339 8.53 -6.25 3.34
C LEU A 339 8.67 -4.73 3.15
N ALA A 340 8.88 -4.29 1.92
CA ALA A 340 8.98 -2.88 1.60
C ALA A 340 7.64 -2.15 1.75
N ILE A 341 6.54 -2.72 1.23
CA ILE A 341 5.22 -2.08 1.34
C ILE A 341 4.72 -2.03 2.79
N ASP A 342 5.05 -3.02 3.59
CA ASP A 342 4.75 -3.05 5.01
C ASP A 342 5.40 -1.87 5.74
N GLY A 343 6.69 -1.64 5.50
CA GLY A 343 7.40 -0.47 6.02
C GLY A 343 6.88 0.87 5.50
N ILE A 344 6.45 0.92 4.24
CA ILE A 344 5.81 2.10 3.64
C ILE A 344 4.51 2.43 4.39
N LEU A 345 3.65 1.44 4.65
CA LEU A 345 2.38 1.66 5.34
C LEU A 345 2.58 2.08 6.80
N ASP A 346 3.55 1.52 7.52
CA ASP A 346 3.89 1.97 8.87
C ASP A 346 4.40 3.43 8.86
N LEU A 347 5.22 3.80 7.89
CA LEU A 347 5.65 5.19 7.72
C LEU A 347 4.47 6.11 7.38
N CYS A 348 3.54 5.69 6.49
CA CYS A 348 2.33 6.45 6.19
C CYS A 348 1.51 6.71 7.46
N LEU A 349 1.25 5.66 8.25
CA LEU A 349 0.52 5.78 9.52
C LEU A 349 1.19 6.79 10.45
N ASN A 350 2.51 6.67 10.64
CA ASN A 350 3.25 7.56 11.53
C ASN A 350 3.23 9.02 11.04
N VAL A 351 3.45 9.23 9.75
CA VAL A 351 3.49 10.58 9.17
C VAL A 351 2.11 11.23 9.28
N VAL A 352 1.05 10.51 8.91
CA VAL A 352 -0.31 11.07 8.88
C VAL A 352 -0.86 11.36 10.29
N ASP A 353 -0.65 10.44 11.24
CA ASP A 353 -1.09 10.62 12.64
C ASP A 353 -0.41 11.83 13.32
N GLY A 354 0.77 12.24 12.84
CA GLY A 354 1.57 13.30 13.43
C GLY A 354 1.73 14.56 12.58
N LEU A 355 1.02 14.74 11.48
CA LEU A 355 1.12 15.94 10.63
C LEU A 355 0.86 17.22 11.45
N VAL A 356 1.75 18.19 11.33
CA VAL A 356 1.64 19.50 11.97
C VAL A 356 1.28 20.56 10.94
N VAL A 357 0.16 21.23 11.15
CA VAL A 357 -0.31 22.31 10.27
C VAL A 357 -0.01 23.67 10.91
N TYR A 358 0.45 24.65 10.13
CA TYR A 358 0.75 26.02 10.56
C TYR A 358 -0.23 27.03 9.94
N PRO A 359 -1.44 27.22 10.50
CA PRO A 359 -2.50 28.05 9.88
C PRO A 359 -2.07 29.49 9.62
N LYS A 360 -1.26 30.09 10.50
CA LYS A 360 -0.78 31.47 10.32
C LYS A 360 0.22 31.62 9.17
N VAL A 361 1.03 30.60 8.92
CA VAL A 361 1.95 30.59 7.74
C VAL A 361 1.14 30.48 6.46
N ILE A 362 0.15 29.58 6.47
CA ILE A 362 -0.80 29.39 5.36
C ILE A 362 -1.53 30.71 5.08
N GLU A 363 -2.09 31.36 6.11
CA GLU A 363 -2.80 32.62 6.01
C GLU A 363 -1.91 33.72 5.41
N LYS A 364 -0.68 33.87 5.92
CA LYS A 364 0.26 34.88 5.41
C LYS A 364 0.54 34.69 3.92
N ARG A 365 0.78 33.47 3.47
CA ARG A 365 1.01 33.16 2.04
C ARG A 365 -0.25 33.42 1.21
N LEU A 366 -1.39 32.98 1.70
CA LEU A 366 -2.66 33.16 1.01
C LEU A 366 -2.97 34.67 0.81
N ARG A 367 -2.77 35.49 1.85
CA ARG A 367 -2.97 36.96 1.79
C ARG A 367 -2.02 37.62 0.79
N SER A 368 -0.84 37.14 0.54
CA SER A 368 0.08 37.72 -0.46
C SER A 368 -0.36 37.47 -1.89
N GLU A 369 -1.13 36.43 -2.16
CA GLU A 369 -1.58 36.06 -3.50
C GLU A 369 -3.06 36.38 -3.77
N LEU A 370 -3.86 36.43 -2.71
CA LEU A 370 -5.32 36.60 -2.80
C LEU A 370 -5.76 37.84 -3.55
N PRO A 371 -5.10 39.04 -3.45
CA PRO A 371 -5.49 40.20 -4.23
C PRO A 371 -5.55 39.94 -5.73
N PHE A 372 -4.62 39.16 -6.29
CA PHE A 372 -4.65 38.81 -7.70
C PHE A 372 -5.82 37.86 -8.06
N MET A 373 -6.24 37.01 -7.13
CA MET A 373 -7.35 36.07 -7.33
C MET A 373 -8.72 36.71 -7.13
N ALA A 374 -8.77 37.75 -6.30
CA ALA A 374 -9.99 38.46 -5.96
C ALA A 374 -10.41 39.49 -7.01
N THR A 375 -9.60 39.75 -8.01
CA THR A 375 -9.81 40.78 -9.02
C THR A 375 -11.17 40.68 -9.71
N GLU A 376 -11.67 39.49 -10.01
CA GLU A 376 -12.98 39.28 -10.59
C GLU A 376 -14.10 39.73 -9.64
N ASN A 377 -14.02 39.36 -8.37
CA ASN A 377 -15.02 39.71 -7.37
C ASN A 377 -15.02 41.24 -7.13
N ILE A 378 -13.83 41.84 -7.03
CA ILE A 378 -13.67 43.28 -6.89
C ILE A 378 -14.30 43.99 -8.10
N MET A 379 -14.03 43.55 -9.31
CA MET A 379 -14.61 44.07 -10.52
C MET A 379 -16.13 43.97 -10.50
N MET A 380 -16.69 42.82 -10.10
CA MET A 380 -18.13 42.63 -10.04
C MET A 380 -18.79 43.51 -9.00
N ASP A 381 -18.16 43.76 -7.86
CA ASP A 381 -18.68 44.64 -6.82
C ASP A 381 -18.62 46.10 -7.28
N ALA A 382 -17.55 46.52 -7.98
CA ALA A 382 -17.44 47.83 -8.58
C ALA A 382 -18.51 48.05 -9.71
N VAL A 383 -18.80 47.03 -10.51
CA VAL A 383 -19.89 47.07 -11.53
C VAL A 383 -21.24 47.23 -10.87
N LYS A 384 -21.52 46.52 -9.77
CA LYS A 384 -22.75 46.69 -8.99
C LYS A 384 -22.90 48.12 -8.42
N ALA A 385 -21.77 48.77 -8.13
CA ALA A 385 -21.72 50.16 -7.69
C ALA A 385 -21.86 51.18 -8.85
N GLY A 386 -22.06 50.74 -10.09
CA GLY A 386 -22.32 51.57 -11.27
C GLY A 386 -21.13 51.74 -12.23
N GLY A 387 -20.01 51.00 -12.02
CA GLY A 387 -18.84 51.06 -12.90
C GLY A 387 -19.04 50.35 -14.24
N ASP A 388 -18.30 50.76 -15.27
CA ASP A 388 -18.26 50.06 -16.57
C ASP A 388 -17.37 48.81 -16.50
N ARG A 389 -17.93 47.67 -16.82
CA ARG A 389 -17.21 46.36 -16.73
C ARG A 389 -15.97 46.31 -17.62
N GLN A 390 -16.01 46.90 -18.82
CA GLN A 390 -14.88 46.83 -19.76
C GLN A 390 -13.74 47.73 -19.32
N GLU A 391 -14.09 48.92 -18.87
CA GLU A 391 -13.15 49.89 -18.33
C GLU A 391 -12.47 49.33 -17.06
N LEU A 392 -13.26 48.79 -16.12
CA LEU A 392 -12.76 48.20 -14.88
C LEU A 392 -11.84 47.00 -15.15
N HIS A 393 -12.18 46.19 -16.14
CA HIS A 393 -11.34 45.04 -16.51
C HIS A 393 -9.96 45.49 -17.00
N GLU A 394 -9.89 46.51 -17.87
CA GLU A 394 -8.61 47.01 -18.36
C GLU A 394 -7.81 47.66 -17.24
N ARG A 395 -8.45 48.44 -16.37
CA ARG A 395 -7.82 49.02 -15.19
C ARG A 395 -7.20 47.94 -14.26
N ILE A 396 -7.98 46.91 -13.94
CA ILE A 396 -7.48 45.81 -13.13
C ILE A 396 -6.26 45.13 -13.77
N ARG A 397 -6.28 44.97 -15.11
CA ARG A 397 -5.15 44.40 -15.83
C ARG A 397 -3.89 45.24 -15.66
N GLU A 398 -3.99 46.57 -15.88
CA GLU A 398 -2.88 47.50 -15.72
C GLU A 398 -2.34 47.52 -14.29
N LEU A 399 -3.21 47.68 -13.30
CA LEU A 399 -2.83 47.71 -11.88
C LEU A 399 -2.24 46.37 -11.40
N SER A 400 -2.74 45.24 -11.92
CA SER A 400 -2.18 43.91 -11.62
C SER A 400 -0.77 43.73 -12.21
N MET A 401 -0.51 44.30 -13.38
CA MET A 401 0.83 44.30 -13.98
C MET A 401 1.81 45.15 -13.15
N GLU A 402 1.35 46.33 -12.66
CA GLU A 402 2.15 47.18 -11.78
C GLU A 402 2.44 46.50 -10.45
N ALA A 403 1.43 45.93 -9.76
CA ALA A 403 1.62 45.18 -8.52
C ALA A 403 2.54 43.98 -8.73
N GLY A 404 2.35 43.25 -9.84
CA GLY A 404 3.20 42.13 -10.20
C GLY A 404 4.68 42.55 -10.43
N ARG A 405 4.94 43.69 -11.00
CA ARG A 405 6.26 44.27 -11.12
C ARG A 405 6.86 44.59 -9.75
N ASN A 406 6.09 45.23 -8.86
CA ASN A 406 6.50 45.57 -7.50
C ASN A 406 6.94 44.32 -6.74
N VAL A 407 6.18 43.22 -6.84
CA VAL A 407 6.52 41.94 -6.21
C VAL A 407 7.76 41.30 -6.83
N LYS A 408 7.80 41.15 -8.17
CA LYS A 408 8.77 40.33 -8.85
C LYS A 408 10.10 41.01 -9.15
N VAL A 409 10.06 42.32 -9.46
CA VAL A 409 11.24 43.09 -9.84
C VAL A 409 11.83 43.82 -8.64
N GLU A 410 10.94 44.40 -7.79
CA GLU A 410 11.38 45.25 -6.69
C GLU A 410 11.42 44.52 -5.33
N GLY A 411 10.86 43.29 -5.26
CA GLY A 411 10.85 42.50 -4.02
C GLY A 411 9.98 43.08 -2.92
N LYS A 412 8.98 43.91 -3.30
CA LYS A 412 8.03 44.52 -2.36
C LYS A 412 6.83 43.63 -2.13
N ASP A 413 6.05 43.94 -1.11
CA ASP A 413 4.76 43.30 -0.88
C ASP A 413 3.76 43.63 -1.99
N ASN A 414 2.74 42.78 -2.14
CA ASN A 414 1.66 42.95 -3.09
C ASN A 414 0.80 44.15 -2.63
N ASN A 415 0.76 45.22 -3.43
CA ASN A 415 0.01 46.45 -3.17
C ASN A 415 -1.16 46.65 -4.13
N LEU A 416 -1.70 45.59 -4.69
CA LEU A 416 -2.80 45.72 -5.68
C LEU A 416 -4.05 46.37 -5.09
N LEU A 417 -4.37 46.08 -3.82
CA LEU A 417 -5.55 46.68 -3.17
C LEU A 417 -5.39 48.20 -3.00
N GLU A 418 -4.21 48.65 -2.62
CA GLU A 418 -3.89 50.07 -2.50
C GLU A 418 -3.95 50.78 -3.85
N LEU A 419 -3.46 50.14 -4.90
CA LEU A 419 -3.53 50.66 -6.27
C LEU A 419 -5.01 50.80 -6.74
N ILE A 420 -5.83 49.79 -6.47
CA ILE A 420 -7.25 49.80 -6.81
C ILE A 420 -8.00 50.88 -5.98
N ALA A 421 -7.70 50.99 -4.67
CA ALA A 421 -8.30 52.00 -3.81
C ALA A 421 -7.99 53.47 -4.25
N ALA A 422 -6.79 53.65 -4.83
CA ALA A 422 -6.35 54.94 -5.35
C ALA A 422 -6.97 55.29 -6.74
N ASP A 423 -7.52 54.33 -7.45
CA ASP A 423 -8.13 54.55 -8.77
C ASP A 423 -9.62 54.90 -8.64
N PRO A 424 -10.01 56.12 -9.03
CA PRO A 424 -11.41 56.59 -8.87
C PRO A 424 -12.44 55.76 -9.67
N ALA A 425 -12.03 54.99 -10.67
CA ALA A 425 -12.94 54.19 -11.48
C ALA A 425 -13.63 53.11 -10.65
N PHE A 426 -13.00 52.62 -9.56
CA PHE A 426 -13.57 51.59 -8.70
C PHE A 426 -14.53 52.11 -7.65
N ASN A 427 -14.37 53.38 -7.23
CA ASN A 427 -15.15 54.00 -6.16
C ASN A 427 -15.26 53.13 -4.90
N MET A 428 -14.15 52.46 -4.52
CA MET A 428 -14.05 51.57 -3.36
C MET A 428 -12.93 52.05 -2.44
N THR A 429 -13.17 52.03 -1.14
CA THR A 429 -12.14 52.30 -0.14
C THR A 429 -11.26 51.08 0.10
N LEU A 430 -10.05 51.29 0.61
CA LEU A 430 -9.16 50.19 0.98
C LEU A 430 -9.84 49.26 1.98
N GLU A 431 -10.57 49.77 2.97
CA GLU A 431 -11.29 48.95 3.96
C GLU A 431 -12.36 48.06 3.29
N GLN A 432 -13.06 48.54 2.28
CA GLN A 432 -14.02 47.74 1.52
C GLN A 432 -13.33 46.65 0.71
N LEU A 433 -12.18 46.94 0.12
CA LEU A 433 -11.37 45.96 -0.60
C LEU A 433 -10.77 44.88 0.34
N GLU A 434 -10.27 45.28 1.50
CA GLU A 434 -9.80 44.37 2.52
C GLU A 434 -10.90 43.43 3.05
N ALA A 435 -12.13 43.94 3.20
CA ALA A 435 -13.30 43.14 3.56
C ALA A 435 -13.65 42.06 2.52
N CYS A 436 -13.22 42.23 1.26
CA CYS A 436 -13.34 41.19 0.24
C CYS A 436 -12.28 40.08 0.36
N MET A 437 -11.25 40.28 1.17
CA MET A 437 -10.11 39.37 1.29
C MET A 437 -10.31 38.27 2.34
N ASP A 438 -11.51 37.82 2.60
CA ASP A 438 -11.79 36.65 3.38
C ASP A 438 -11.49 35.38 2.56
N PRO A 439 -10.43 34.60 2.88
CA PRO A 439 -10.05 33.43 2.11
C PRO A 439 -11.16 32.39 1.98
N ALA A 440 -12.03 32.26 2.98
CA ALA A 440 -13.11 31.27 2.98
C ALA A 440 -14.11 31.48 1.80
N ARG A 441 -14.24 32.70 1.31
CA ARG A 441 -15.11 33.04 0.15
C ARG A 441 -14.59 32.44 -1.17
N TYR A 442 -13.33 32.00 -1.23
CA TYR A 442 -12.67 31.57 -2.46
C TYR A 442 -12.41 30.07 -2.53
N THR A 443 -12.75 29.31 -1.48
CA THR A 443 -12.52 27.86 -1.41
C THR A 443 -13.57 27.02 -2.15
N GLY A 444 -14.56 27.68 -2.76
CA GLY A 444 -15.63 27.01 -3.50
C GLY A 444 -16.40 26.02 -2.62
N ARG A 445 -16.52 24.78 -3.07
CA ARG A 445 -17.24 23.70 -2.38
C ARG A 445 -16.32 22.74 -1.62
N SER A 446 -15.09 23.15 -1.32
CA SER A 446 -14.08 22.25 -0.72
C SER A 446 -14.57 21.55 0.55
N GLU A 447 -15.11 22.28 1.52
CA GLU A 447 -15.61 21.72 2.77
C GLU A 447 -16.77 20.72 2.56
N ILE A 448 -17.74 21.12 1.70
CA ILE A 448 -18.90 20.28 1.37
C ILE A 448 -18.46 18.98 0.68
N GLN A 449 -17.49 19.06 -0.24
CA GLN A 449 -16.95 17.91 -0.97
C GLN A 449 -16.22 16.95 -0.03
N VAL A 450 -15.41 17.46 0.90
CA VAL A 450 -14.74 16.61 1.91
C VAL A 450 -15.77 15.92 2.78
N THR A 451 -16.76 16.65 3.30
CA THR A 451 -17.82 16.10 4.16
C THR A 451 -18.59 14.98 3.44
N ALA A 452 -18.98 15.21 2.19
CA ALA A 452 -19.68 14.21 1.39
C ALA A 452 -18.81 12.98 1.12
N PHE A 453 -17.56 13.18 0.72
CA PHE A 453 -16.62 12.07 0.47
C PHE A 453 -16.36 11.22 1.71
N LEU A 454 -16.14 11.85 2.87
CA LEU A 454 -15.96 11.13 4.12
C LEU A 454 -17.20 10.32 4.49
N LYS A 455 -18.39 10.88 4.33
CA LYS A 455 -19.66 10.24 4.65
C LYS A 455 -20.00 9.09 3.70
N ASP A 456 -19.88 9.35 2.39
CA ASP A 456 -20.46 8.46 1.38
C ASP A 456 -19.49 7.37 0.90
N VAL A 457 -18.18 7.61 1.02
CA VAL A 457 -17.14 6.66 0.57
C VAL A 457 -16.35 6.09 1.76
N VAL A 458 -15.80 6.95 2.61
CA VAL A 458 -14.84 6.51 3.63
C VAL A 458 -15.54 5.85 4.83
N GLN A 459 -16.62 6.43 5.32
CA GLN A 459 -17.33 5.90 6.49
C GLN A 459 -17.83 4.47 6.27
N PRO A 460 -18.40 4.09 5.13
CA PRO A 460 -18.77 2.69 4.85
C PRO A 460 -17.58 1.72 4.93
N ILE A 461 -16.40 2.13 4.44
CA ILE A 461 -15.17 1.33 4.55
C ILE A 461 -14.80 1.09 6.02
N LEU A 462 -14.78 2.16 6.81
CA LEU A 462 -14.43 2.08 8.24
C LEU A 462 -15.46 1.27 9.04
N ASP A 463 -16.75 1.45 8.75
CA ASP A 463 -17.83 0.72 9.43
C ASP A 463 -17.78 -0.78 9.14
N ALA A 464 -17.45 -1.17 7.92
CA ALA A 464 -17.29 -2.57 7.53
C ALA A 464 -16.03 -3.24 8.11
N ASN A 465 -15.09 -2.47 8.67
CA ASN A 465 -13.77 -2.95 9.10
C ASN A 465 -13.40 -2.51 10.53
N LYS A 466 -14.39 -2.31 11.40
CA LYS A 466 -14.16 -1.79 12.76
C LYS A 466 -13.18 -2.63 13.58
N GLU A 467 -13.17 -3.93 13.38
CA GLU A 467 -12.29 -4.87 14.07
C GLU A 467 -10.83 -4.77 13.66
N LEU A 468 -10.54 -4.15 12.53
CA LEU A 468 -9.18 -3.95 12.02
C LEU A 468 -8.56 -2.61 12.41
N LEU A 469 -9.37 -1.70 12.98
CA LEU A 469 -8.93 -0.35 13.34
C LEU A 469 -8.06 -0.33 14.61
N GLY A 470 -7.26 0.72 14.76
CA GLY A 470 -6.45 0.97 15.96
C GLY A 470 -5.02 0.44 15.86
N VAL A 471 -4.57 0.07 14.67
CA VAL A 471 -3.15 -0.25 14.43
C VAL A 471 -2.31 1.02 14.61
N LYS A 472 -1.26 0.92 15.42
CA LYS A 472 -0.26 1.98 15.58
C LYS A 472 0.99 1.63 14.78
N ALA A 473 1.61 2.66 14.22
CA ALA A 473 2.89 2.51 13.55
C ALA A 473 3.97 2.08 14.55
N ASP A 474 4.74 1.04 14.22
CA ASP A 474 5.95 0.64 14.93
C ASP A 474 7.16 1.00 14.05
N ILE A 475 7.72 2.18 14.29
CA ILE A 475 8.86 2.68 13.51
C ILE A 475 10.12 2.56 14.34
N SER A 476 11.06 1.78 13.87
CA SER A 476 12.37 1.62 14.52
C SER A 476 13.39 2.70 14.14
N VAL A 477 13.15 3.47 13.09
CA VAL A 477 14.06 4.51 12.55
C VAL A 477 13.31 5.63 11.84
#